data_e212e511783b81318246178de089b05c
#
_entry.id   e212e511783b81318246178de089b05c
#
_cell.length_a   1.000
_cell.length_b   1.000
_cell.length_c   1.000
_cell.angle_alpha   90.00
_cell.angle_beta   90.00
_cell.angle_gamma   90.00
#
_symmetry.space_group_name_H-M   'P 1'
#
loop_
_entity.id
_entity.type
_entity.pdbx_description
1 polymer ?
#
loop_
_entity_poly.entity_id
_entity_poly.type
_entity_poly.pdbx_seq_one_letter_code
_entity_poly.pdbx_strand_id
1 'polypeptide(L)'
;MFNNPKGLESFLEVLPSKGRFRFFLFFLLLSFTFWTSTKLSNTYIVEESFSIIWTNIPNGIIPSSENQQMNVSISASGIEILIYRLINKSINISLSQADFSREKGLIDLRGQEFFIKKQFFENTKLNILNPLFLEFKFSRLEEKMFTVVPQIEIHLK
;
A
#
# COMPACT_ATOMS: atom_id res chain seq x y z
N MET A 1 -52.61 26.74 -4.57
CA MET A 1 -52.21 27.74 -5.60
C MET A 1 -50.92 28.37 -5.14
N PHE A 2 -49.79 27.68 -5.36
CA PHE A 2 -48.45 28.19 -5.09
C PHE A 2 -47.65 28.08 -6.38
N ASN A 3 -47.73 29.17 -7.15
CA ASN A 3 -46.92 29.28 -8.37
C ASN A 3 -46.05 30.54 -8.19
N ASN A 4 -44.78 30.34 -7.80
CA ASN A 4 -43.82 31.43 -7.83
C ASN A 4 -42.51 30.96 -8.46
N PRO A 5 -42.39 30.99 -9.82
CA PRO A 5 -41.18 30.66 -10.53
C PRO A 5 -40.12 31.78 -10.51
N LYS A 6 -40.38 32.90 -9.82
CA LYS A 6 -39.50 34.09 -9.82
C LYS A 6 -38.16 33.91 -9.09
N GLY A 7 -37.99 32.85 -8.31
CA GLY A 7 -36.77 32.63 -7.55
C GLY A 7 -35.60 32.08 -8.40
N LEU A 8 -35.89 31.28 -9.40
CA LEU A 8 -34.85 30.66 -10.25
C LEU A 8 -34.40 31.63 -11.34
N GLU A 9 -35.26 32.45 -11.89
CA GLU A 9 -34.91 33.43 -12.90
C GLU A 9 -33.98 34.52 -12.36
N SER A 10 -34.15 34.95 -11.13
CA SER A 10 -33.29 35.95 -10.50
C SER A 10 -31.88 35.42 -10.21
N PHE A 11 -31.71 34.13 -9.99
CA PHE A 11 -30.38 33.49 -9.88
C PHE A 11 -29.65 33.41 -11.22
N LEU A 12 -30.38 33.24 -12.31
CA LEU A 12 -29.81 33.16 -13.65
C LEU A 12 -29.38 34.55 -14.19
N GLU A 13 -30.01 35.62 -13.76
CA GLU A 13 -29.64 37.01 -14.11
C GLU A 13 -28.34 37.47 -13.41
N VAL A 14 -27.98 36.85 -12.27
CA VAL A 14 -26.75 37.16 -11.53
C VAL A 14 -25.51 36.46 -12.12
N LEU A 15 -25.70 35.52 -13.06
CA LEU A 15 -24.58 34.87 -13.71
C LEU A 15 -23.77 35.90 -14.53
N PRO A 16 -22.49 36.09 -14.19
CA PRO A 16 -21.63 37.03 -14.89
C PRO A 16 -21.57 36.66 -16.37
N SER A 17 -21.50 37.67 -17.25
CA SER A 17 -21.32 37.45 -18.71
C SER A 17 -20.21 36.39 -18.95
N LYS A 18 -20.37 35.57 -19.98
CA LYS A 18 -19.47 34.43 -20.27
C LYS A 18 -17.95 34.78 -20.17
N GLY A 19 -17.58 36.01 -20.50
CA GLY A 19 -16.21 36.50 -20.32
C GLY A 19 -15.80 36.67 -18.87
N ARG A 20 -16.64 37.34 -18.06
CA ARG A 20 -16.36 37.56 -16.62
C ARG A 20 -16.32 36.24 -15.85
N PHE A 21 -17.18 35.29 -16.22
CA PHE A 21 -17.19 33.96 -15.60
C PHE A 21 -15.89 33.19 -15.88
N ARG A 22 -15.32 33.29 -17.08
CA ARG A 22 -14.02 32.68 -17.41
C ARG A 22 -12.88 33.27 -16.59
N PHE A 23 -12.83 34.58 -16.42
CA PHE A 23 -11.83 35.22 -15.57
C PHE A 23 -12.00 34.82 -14.10
N PHE A 24 -13.22 34.77 -13.60
CA PHE A 24 -13.49 34.31 -12.24
C PHE A 24 -13.00 32.87 -12.06
N LEU A 25 -13.36 31.97 -12.97
CA LEU A 25 -12.94 30.57 -12.92
C LEU A 25 -11.41 30.42 -12.99
N PHE A 26 -10.75 31.23 -13.81
CA PHE A 26 -9.29 31.25 -13.90
C PHE A 26 -8.64 31.62 -12.56
N PHE A 27 -9.07 32.69 -11.91
CA PHE A 27 -8.54 33.11 -10.63
C PHE A 27 -8.90 32.12 -9.50
N LEU A 28 -10.09 31.54 -9.55
CA LEU A 28 -10.50 30.50 -8.62
C LEU A 28 -9.57 29.28 -8.73
N LEU A 29 -9.33 28.82 -9.95
CA LEU A 29 -8.45 27.68 -10.22
C LEU A 29 -7.00 27.99 -9.80
N LEU A 30 -6.53 29.19 -10.11
CA LEU A 30 -5.20 29.64 -9.70
C LEU A 30 -5.05 29.64 -8.16
N SER A 31 -6.01 30.24 -7.46
CA SER A 31 -6.04 30.26 -5.99
C SER A 31 -6.11 28.86 -5.40
N PHE A 32 -6.95 27.98 -5.98
CA PHE A 32 -7.05 26.58 -5.57
C PHE A 32 -5.74 25.83 -5.75
N THR A 33 -5.05 26.07 -6.88
CA THR A 33 -3.74 25.45 -7.16
C THR A 33 -2.69 25.86 -6.12
N PHE A 34 -2.59 27.13 -5.80
CA PHE A 34 -1.66 27.62 -4.76
C PHE A 34 -2.00 27.08 -3.39
N TRP A 35 -3.28 27.07 -3.03
CA TRP A 35 -3.72 26.53 -1.75
C TRP A 35 -3.39 25.03 -1.63
N THR A 36 -3.71 24.25 -2.67
CA THR A 36 -3.44 22.81 -2.73
C THR A 36 -1.94 22.55 -2.66
N SER A 37 -1.13 23.29 -3.43
CA SER A 37 0.32 23.18 -3.41
C SER A 37 0.88 23.41 -1.99
N THR A 38 0.44 24.47 -1.32
CA THR A 38 0.87 24.78 0.05
C THR A 38 0.47 23.67 1.02
N LYS A 39 -0.77 23.16 0.93
CA LYS A 39 -1.24 22.07 1.81
C LYS A 39 -0.50 20.76 1.57
N LEU A 40 -0.27 20.40 0.31
CA LEU A 40 0.41 19.15 -0.03
C LEU A 40 1.92 19.19 0.23
N SER A 41 2.53 20.37 0.31
CA SER A 41 3.95 20.53 0.65
C SER A 41 4.24 20.37 2.14
N ASN A 42 3.25 20.49 3.01
CA ASN A 42 3.44 20.31 4.45
C ASN A 42 3.73 18.85 4.79
N THR A 43 4.55 18.64 5.82
CA THR A 43 4.87 17.31 6.34
C THR A 43 3.83 16.90 7.39
N TYR A 44 3.35 15.69 7.27
CA TYR A 44 2.38 15.07 8.18
C TYR A 44 2.92 13.76 8.72
N ILE A 45 2.56 13.44 9.96
CA ILE A 45 2.82 12.12 10.54
C ILE A 45 1.52 11.32 10.41
N VAL A 46 1.59 10.19 9.73
CA VAL A 46 0.43 9.32 9.50
C VAL A 46 0.81 7.86 9.72
N GLU A 47 -0.15 7.07 10.16
CA GLU A 47 -0.05 5.62 10.17
C GLU A 47 -0.72 5.07 8.92
N GLU A 48 0.02 4.30 8.16
CA GLU A 48 -0.46 3.69 6.93
C GLU A 48 -0.22 2.18 6.95
N SER A 49 -1.19 1.41 6.46
CA SER A 49 -1.09 -0.05 6.36
C SER A 49 -0.49 -0.44 5.02
N PHE A 50 0.52 -1.29 5.05
CA PHE A 50 1.21 -1.82 3.88
C PHE A 50 1.07 -3.33 3.82
N SER A 51 0.83 -3.86 2.63
CA SER A 51 0.86 -5.30 2.39
C SER A 51 2.30 -5.81 2.36
N ILE A 52 2.55 -6.97 2.93
CA ILE A 52 3.87 -7.56 3.01
C ILE A 52 4.09 -8.47 1.79
N ILE A 53 5.23 -8.29 1.13
CA ILE A 53 5.74 -9.20 0.10
C ILE A 53 7.01 -9.85 0.62
N TRP A 54 7.00 -11.18 0.70
CA TRP A 54 8.15 -11.94 1.14
C TRP A 54 9.20 -12.06 0.04
N THR A 55 10.44 -11.77 0.39
CA THR A 55 11.59 -11.88 -0.50
C THR A 55 12.69 -12.73 0.14
N ASN A 56 13.63 -13.22 -0.65
CA ASN A 56 14.75 -14.07 -0.20
C ASN A 56 14.25 -15.24 0.67
N ILE A 57 13.25 -15.96 0.19
CA ILE A 57 12.65 -17.10 0.88
C ILE A 57 13.68 -18.25 0.86
N PRO A 58 14.03 -18.84 2.04
CA PRO A 58 14.93 -20.00 2.08
C PRO A 58 14.34 -21.21 1.35
N ASN A 59 15.20 -22.05 0.80
CA ASN A 59 14.78 -23.27 0.10
C ASN A 59 13.96 -24.18 1.04
N GLY A 60 12.89 -24.74 0.52
CA GLY A 60 12.00 -25.62 1.27
C GLY A 60 11.01 -24.93 2.21
N ILE A 61 10.95 -23.60 2.20
CA ILE A 61 9.97 -22.81 2.97
C ILE A 61 8.97 -22.20 2.02
N ILE A 62 7.70 -22.35 2.31
CA ILE A 62 6.59 -21.71 1.60
C ILE A 62 5.82 -20.86 2.61
N PRO A 63 6.02 -19.53 2.64
CA PRO A 63 5.24 -18.67 3.49
C PRO A 63 3.76 -18.69 3.07
N SER A 64 2.86 -18.63 4.04
CA SER A 64 1.42 -18.55 3.74
C SER A 64 1.12 -17.27 2.98
N SER A 65 0.28 -17.38 1.95
CA SER A 65 -0.19 -16.25 1.13
C SER A 65 -1.27 -15.41 1.81
N GLU A 66 -1.51 -15.60 3.13
CA GLU A 66 -2.41 -14.72 3.85
C GLU A 66 -1.92 -13.27 3.71
N ASN A 67 -2.82 -12.37 3.31
CA ASN A 67 -2.55 -10.94 3.16
C ASN A 67 -2.14 -10.35 4.52
N GLN A 68 -0.87 -10.49 4.85
CA GLN A 68 -0.34 -9.87 6.05
C GLN A 68 -0.13 -8.39 5.79
N GLN A 69 -0.61 -7.59 6.73
CA GLN A 69 -0.45 -6.15 6.68
C GLN A 69 0.39 -5.71 7.88
N MET A 70 1.17 -4.69 7.66
CA MET A 70 1.98 -4.04 8.67
C MET A 70 1.64 -2.55 8.72
N ASN A 71 1.41 -2.02 9.91
CA ASN A 71 1.21 -0.60 10.11
C ASN A 71 2.56 0.09 10.27
N VAL A 72 2.75 1.13 9.52
CA VAL A 72 3.98 1.92 9.53
C VAL A 72 3.63 3.37 9.80
N SER A 73 4.24 3.94 10.84
CA SER A 73 4.17 5.37 11.08
C SER A 73 5.24 6.06 10.26
N ILE A 74 4.80 6.89 9.33
CA ILE A 74 5.66 7.65 8.42
C ILE A 74 5.44 9.15 8.58
N SER A 75 6.51 9.91 8.39
CA SER A 75 6.47 11.36 8.28
C SER A 75 6.80 11.70 6.83
N ALA A 76 5.80 12.20 6.10
CA ALA A 76 5.87 12.43 4.66
C ALA A 76 5.11 13.68 4.26
N SER A 77 5.38 14.21 3.07
CA SER A 77 4.61 15.32 2.52
C SER A 77 3.19 14.86 2.15
N GLY A 78 2.24 15.80 2.13
CA GLY A 78 0.87 15.49 1.78
C GLY A 78 0.73 14.83 0.41
N ILE A 79 1.58 15.19 -0.55
CA ILE A 79 1.58 14.58 -1.89
C ILE A 79 2.08 13.13 -1.84
N GLU A 80 3.13 12.83 -1.10
CA GLU A 80 3.64 11.47 -0.92
C GLU A 80 2.60 10.57 -0.26
N ILE A 81 1.89 11.08 0.77
CA ILE A 81 0.80 10.36 1.43
C ILE A 81 -0.33 10.04 0.46
N LEU A 82 -0.72 10.99 -0.40
CA LEU A 82 -1.72 10.76 -1.44
C LEU A 82 -1.28 9.67 -2.42
N ILE A 83 -0.01 9.70 -2.84
CA ILE A 83 0.54 8.67 -3.72
C ILE A 83 0.51 7.30 -3.03
N TYR A 84 0.92 7.21 -1.76
CA TYR A 84 0.84 5.97 -0.99
C TYR A 84 -0.60 5.44 -0.85
N ARG A 85 -1.61 6.29 -0.80
CA ARG A 85 -3.02 5.88 -0.73
C ARG A 85 -3.61 5.45 -2.08
N LEU A 86 -3.12 6.02 -3.17
CA LEU A 86 -3.62 5.71 -4.53
C LEU A 86 -2.97 4.47 -5.14
N ILE A 87 -1.73 4.19 -4.76
CA ILE A 87 -0.98 3.03 -5.26
C ILE A 87 -1.10 1.90 -4.22
N ASN A 88 -1.29 0.66 -4.69
CA ASN A 88 -1.25 -0.51 -3.82
C ASN A 88 0.10 -0.58 -3.12
N LYS A 89 0.08 -0.36 -1.81
CA LYS A 89 1.27 -0.26 -0.98
C LYS A 89 1.74 -1.64 -0.59
N SER A 90 2.94 -1.99 -0.97
CA SER A 90 3.61 -3.20 -0.52
C SER A 90 5.01 -2.91 -0.02
N ILE A 91 5.43 -3.64 0.99
CA ILE A 91 6.78 -3.60 1.54
C ILE A 91 7.41 -4.98 1.37
N ASN A 92 8.58 -5.00 0.76
CA ASN A 92 9.37 -6.22 0.62
C ASN A 92 10.13 -6.47 1.93
N ILE A 93 9.92 -7.64 2.52
CA ILE A 93 10.60 -8.11 3.73
C ILE A 93 11.37 -9.37 3.39
N SER A 94 12.66 -9.38 3.70
CA SER A 94 13.52 -10.52 3.45
C SER A 94 13.41 -11.57 4.56
N LEU A 95 13.14 -12.82 4.19
CA LEU A 95 13.07 -13.94 5.11
C LEU A 95 14.45 -14.59 5.39
N SER A 96 15.55 -14.03 4.87
CA SER A 96 16.90 -14.62 5.06
C SER A 96 17.34 -14.69 6.53
N GLN A 97 16.79 -13.84 7.40
CA GLN A 97 17.13 -13.78 8.82
C GLN A 97 15.95 -14.21 9.72
N ALA A 98 14.91 -14.82 9.13
CA ALA A 98 13.76 -15.29 9.89
C ALA A 98 14.10 -16.58 10.65
N ASP A 99 13.54 -16.72 11.85
CA ASP A 99 13.62 -17.95 12.64
C ASP A 99 12.47 -18.89 12.28
N PHE A 100 12.80 -20.08 11.81
CA PHE A 100 11.87 -21.14 11.42
C PHE A 100 11.85 -22.33 12.40
N SER A 101 12.42 -22.17 13.59
CA SER A 101 12.51 -23.26 14.59
C SER A 101 11.17 -23.60 15.22
N ARG A 102 10.18 -22.73 15.12
CA ARG A 102 8.83 -22.88 15.69
C ARG A 102 7.82 -23.25 14.61
N GLU A 103 6.58 -23.52 15.01
CA GLU A 103 5.46 -23.72 14.07
C GLU A 103 5.15 -22.48 13.24
N LYS A 104 5.49 -21.30 13.75
CA LYS A 104 5.39 -20.02 13.05
C LYS A 104 6.77 -19.43 12.84
N GLY A 105 6.99 -18.88 11.69
CA GLY A 105 8.19 -18.09 11.42
C GLY A 105 8.13 -16.77 12.20
N LEU A 106 9.27 -16.37 12.74
CA LEU A 106 9.44 -15.10 13.45
C LEU A 106 10.55 -14.29 12.78
N ILE A 107 10.29 -13.02 12.54
CA ILE A 107 11.30 -12.11 11.99
C ILE A 107 11.37 -10.82 12.81
N ASP A 108 12.61 -10.39 13.11
CA ASP A 108 12.89 -9.09 13.74
C ASP A 108 13.11 -8.04 12.64
N LEU A 109 12.22 -7.05 12.59
CA LEU A 109 12.26 -6.00 11.58
C LEU A 109 13.31 -4.91 11.86
N ARG A 110 13.85 -4.83 13.07
CA ARG A 110 14.91 -3.85 13.42
C ARG A 110 16.14 -4.01 12.54
N GLY A 111 16.52 -5.26 12.24
CA GLY A 111 17.63 -5.56 11.34
C GLY A 111 17.39 -5.17 9.88
N GLN A 112 16.13 -4.93 9.50
CA GLN A 112 15.74 -4.62 8.12
C GLN A 112 15.24 -3.19 7.93
N GLU A 113 15.23 -2.38 8.98
CA GLU A 113 14.71 -1.00 8.94
C GLU A 113 15.34 -0.18 7.80
N PHE A 114 16.63 -0.30 7.58
CA PHE A 114 17.33 0.38 6.49
C PHE A 114 16.82 -0.04 5.10
N PHE A 115 16.59 -1.33 4.89
CA PHE A 115 16.08 -1.86 3.62
C PHE A 115 14.61 -1.49 3.41
N ILE A 116 13.82 -1.49 4.49
CA ILE A 116 12.44 -1.04 4.46
C ILE A 116 12.37 0.44 4.13
N LYS A 117 13.20 1.27 4.77
CA LYS A 117 13.25 2.72 4.52
C LYS A 117 13.58 3.05 3.06
N LYS A 118 14.47 2.29 2.42
CA LYS A 118 14.82 2.50 1.00
C LYS A 118 13.65 2.28 0.02
N GLN A 119 12.58 1.65 0.45
CA GLN A 119 11.39 1.40 -0.38
C GLN A 119 10.40 2.57 -0.35
N PHE A 120 10.63 3.55 0.54
CA PHE A 120 9.86 4.78 0.60
C PHE A 120 10.54 5.89 -0.22
N PHE A 121 9.79 6.96 -0.48
CA PHE A 121 10.36 8.16 -1.08
C PHE A 121 11.48 8.72 -0.20
N GLU A 122 12.46 9.35 -0.82
CA GLU A 122 13.68 9.84 -0.16
C GLU A 122 13.39 10.79 1.01
N ASN A 123 12.36 11.64 0.87
CA ASN A 123 11.94 12.59 1.90
C ASN A 123 11.06 11.99 2.99
N THR A 124 10.56 10.77 2.80
CA THR A 124 9.74 10.09 3.80
C THR A 124 10.62 9.58 4.95
N LYS A 125 10.28 9.97 6.17
CA LYS A 125 10.94 9.46 7.38
C LYS A 125 10.11 8.33 7.97
N LEU A 126 10.77 7.21 8.23
CA LEU A 126 10.20 6.09 8.94
C LEU A 126 10.30 6.37 10.44
N ASN A 127 9.17 6.42 11.15
CA ASN A 127 9.16 6.72 12.58
C ASN A 127 9.04 5.42 13.40
N ILE A 128 8.03 4.60 13.12
CA ILE A 128 7.75 3.37 13.89
C ILE A 128 7.30 2.27 12.93
N LEU A 129 7.90 1.09 13.08
CA LEU A 129 7.41 -0.16 12.52
C LEU A 129 6.57 -0.87 13.59
N ASN A 130 5.35 -1.24 13.27
CA ASN A 130 4.48 -1.96 14.18
C ASN A 130 3.79 -3.13 13.44
N PRO A 131 4.02 -4.37 13.85
CA PRO A 131 4.87 -4.82 14.97
C PRO A 131 6.37 -4.83 14.62
N LEU A 132 7.25 -4.75 15.64
CA LEU A 132 8.70 -4.92 15.48
C LEU A 132 9.10 -6.38 15.20
N PHE A 133 8.34 -7.32 15.73
CA PHE A 133 8.47 -8.75 15.49
C PHE A 133 7.26 -9.21 14.71
N LEU A 134 7.50 -9.78 13.55
CA LEU A 134 6.43 -10.26 12.69
C LEU A 134 6.39 -11.80 12.76
N GLU A 135 5.24 -12.32 13.15
CA GLU A 135 4.95 -13.75 13.07
C GLU A 135 4.22 -14.06 11.77
N PHE A 136 4.60 -15.13 11.10
CA PHE A 136 3.93 -15.59 9.89
C PHE A 136 3.85 -17.12 9.86
N LYS A 137 2.83 -17.63 9.19
CA LYS A 137 2.66 -19.06 8.96
C LYS A 137 3.49 -19.47 7.74
N PHE A 138 4.04 -20.65 7.79
CA PHE A 138 4.77 -21.25 6.68
C PHE A 138 4.56 -22.76 6.63
N SER A 139 4.79 -23.35 5.45
CA SER A 139 4.84 -24.79 5.24
C SER A 139 6.24 -25.18 4.81
N ARG A 140 6.68 -26.37 5.22
CA ARG A 140 7.94 -26.95 4.75
C ARG A 140 7.65 -27.87 3.57
N LEU A 141 8.46 -27.78 2.54
CA LEU A 141 8.46 -28.74 1.44
C LEU A 141 9.13 -30.01 1.94
N GLU A 142 8.40 -31.13 1.98
CA GLU A 142 8.98 -32.45 2.21
C GLU A 142 9.15 -33.14 0.85
N GLU A 143 10.38 -33.49 0.49
CA GLU A 143 10.63 -34.36 -0.65
C GLU A 143 10.38 -35.82 -0.24
N LYS A 144 9.35 -36.43 -0.79
CA LYS A 144 9.06 -37.84 -0.57
C LYS A 144 9.41 -38.62 -1.84
N MET A 145 10.47 -39.45 -1.76
CA MET A 145 10.79 -40.36 -2.85
C MET A 145 9.79 -41.52 -2.87
N PHE A 146 9.09 -41.66 -3.96
CA PHE A 146 8.25 -42.82 -4.24
C PHE A 146 8.97 -43.73 -5.21
N THR A 147 9.19 -44.99 -4.82
CA THR A 147 9.64 -46.01 -5.75
C THR A 147 8.45 -46.46 -6.59
N VAL A 148 8.45 -46.11 -7.86
CA VAL A 148 7.43 -46.57 -8.79
C VAL A 148 7.82 -47.97 -9.26
N VAL A 149 7.11 -49.01 -8.81
CA VAL A 149 7.26 -50.37 -9.33
C VAL A 149 6.28 -50.52 -10.49
N PRO A 150 6.75 -50.68 -11.75
CA PRO A 150 5.86 -50.91 -12.86
C PRO A 150 5.27 -52.35 -12.78
N GLN A 151 3.99 -52.43 -12.60
CA GLN A 151 3.28 -53.73 -12.68
C GLN A 151 2.90 -53.97 -14.16
N ILE A 152 3.66 -54.84 -14.84
CA ILE A 152 3.37 -55.22 -16.23
C ILE A 152 2.56 -56.49 -16.19
N GLU A 153 1.27 -56.42 -16.50
CA GLU A 153 0.45 -57.59 -16.81
C GLU A 153 0.63 -57.97 -18.30
N ILE A 154 1.37 -59.07 -18.53
CA ILE A 154 1.49 -59.63 -19.88
C ILE A 154 0.32 -60.58 -20.12
N HIS A 155 -0.67 -60.18 -20.89
CA HIS A 155 -1.68 -61.10 -21.46
C HIS A 155 -1.10 -61.78 -22.69
N LEU A 156 -0.63 -62.98 -22.52
CA LEU A 156 -0.33 -63.89 -23.64
C LEU A 156 -1.63 -64.48 -24.17
N LYS A 157 -1.87 -64.31 -25.46
CA LYS A 157 -3.05 -64.82 -26.21
C LYS A 157 -2.69 -66.16 -26.83
#